data_88f8c7f5eba6154d486c815d6e4a8afd
#
_entry.id   88f8c7f5eba6154d486c815d6e4a8afd
#
_cell.length_a   1.000
_cell.length_b   1.000
_cell.length_c   1.000
_cell.angle_alpha   90.00
_cell.angle_beta   90.00
_cell.angle_gamma   90.00
#
_symmetry.space_group_name_H-M   'P 1'
#
loop_
_entity.id
_entity.type
_entity.pdbx_description
1 polymer ?
#
loop_
_entity_poly.entity_id
_entity_poly.type
_entity_poly.pdbx_seq_one_letter_code
_entity_poly.pdbx_strand_id
1 'polypeptide(L)'
;MYSLLFTCYFSYNEARIVIMKKVVSIVGMAGAGKSEVARVFEENGFTRIRFGDVTDEEIKKRGLELNEKNECHIRELLRQEHGMDVYARLNLPRIDSSLGHSPVVVDGLYSWEEYTLLKNYYGECFYMVAVWASPGTRHARLSDRVNRRLTSEEAVSRDREEIENINKGGPIAMADFTIINESSLENLVTETKKIVLELTGK
;
A
#
# COMPACT_ATOMS: atom_id res chain seq x y z
N MET A 1 -20.55 -38.44 -21.50
CA MET A 1 -19.79 -37.47 -22.30
C MET A 1 -20.70 -36.24 -22.46
N TYR A 2 -20.74 -35.37 -21.46
CA TYR A 2 -21.50 -34.11 -21.46
C TYR A 2 -20.56 -32.94 -21.45
N SER A 3 -20.46 -32.28 -22.61
CA SER A 3 -19.79 -31.01 -22.77
C SER A 3 -20.72 -29.90 -22.25
N LEU A 4 -20.41 -29.34 -21.11
CA LEU A 4 -21.06 -28.12 -20.60
C LEU A 4 -20.37 -26.91 -21.22
N LEU A 5 -21.00 -26.38 -22.26
CA LEU A 5 -20.73 -25.04 -22.78
C LEU A 5 -21.17 -24.02 -21.70
N PHE A 6 -20.23 -23.51 -20.94
CA PHE A 6 -20.43 -22.30 -20.13
C PHE A 6 -20.47 -21.09 -21.05
N THR A 7 -21.68 -20.70 -21.44
CA THR A 7 -21.91 -19.41 -22.11
C THR A 7 -21.80 -18.33 -21.04
N CYS A 8 -20.73 -17.53 -21.09
CA CYS A 8 -20.58 -16.36 -20.23
C CYS A 8 -21.63 -15.30 -20.59
N TYR A 9 -22.76 -15.32 -19.90
CA TYR A 9 -23.65 -14.17 -19.78
C TYR A 9 -23.13 -13.26 -18.67
N PHE A 10 -22.22 -12.35 -19.01
CA PHE A 10 -21.82 -11.27 -18.10
C PHE A 10 -22.98 -10.29 -18.00
N SER A 11 -23.75 -10.34 -16.90
CA SER A 11 -24.74 -9.31 -16.62
C SER A 11 -24.02 -8.03 -16.17
N TYR A 12 -24.61 -6.85 -16.46
CA TYR A 12 -24.12 -5.53 -16.04
C TYR A 12 -23.81 -5.46 -14.52
N ASN A 13 -24.54 -6.23 -13.72
CA ASN A 13 -24.31 -6.38 -12.27
C ASN A 13 -23.03 -7.15 -11.93
N GLU A 14 -22.64 -8.18 -12.70
CA GLU A 14 -21.41 -8.94 -12.46
C GLU A 14 -20.16 -8.10 -12.80
N ALA A 15 -20.21 -7.30 -13.87
CA ALA A 15 -19.14 -6.35 -14.19
C ALA A 15 -18.93 -5.31 -13.07
N ARG A 16 -20.02 -4.83 -12.46
CA ARG A 16 -19.98 -3.90 -11.32
C ARG A 16 -19.41 -4.58 -10.05
N ILE A 17 -19.73 -5.85 -9.80
CA ILE A 17 -19.20 -6.65 -8.70
C ILE A 17 -17.68 -6.89 -8.88
N VAL A 18 -17.23 -7.16 -10.11
CA VAL A 18 -15.79 -7.33 -10.40
C VAL A 18 -15.02 -6.02 -10.16
N ILE A 19 -15.58 -4.87 -10.53
CA ILE A 19 -14.97 -3.56 -10.25
C ILE A 19 -14.89 -3.28 -8.74
N MET A 20 -15.88 -3.70 -7.95
CA MET A 20 -15.91 -3.52 -6.50
C MET A 20 -14.94 -4.42 -5.72
N LYS A 21 -14.35 -5.45 -6.34
CA LYS A 21 -13.44 -6.38 -5.64
C LYS A 21 -11.95 -6.08 -5.82
N LYS A 22 -11.57 -4.95 -6.40
CA LYS A 22 -10.15 -4.61 -6.59
C LYS A 22 -9.50 -4.15 -5.30
N VAL A 23 -8.34 -4.75 -5.01
CA VAL A 23 -7.43 -4.35 -3.94
C VAL A 23 -6.18 -3.77 -4.59
N VAL A 24 -5.92 -2.51 -4.38
CA VAL A 24 -4.74 -1.81 -4.90
C VAL A 24 -3.79 -1.51 -3.76
N SER A 25 -2.60 -2.09 -3.76
CA SER A 25 -1.60 -1.84 -2.73
C SER A 25 -0.55 -0.86 -3.22
N ILE A 26 -0.22 0.14 -2.39
CA ILE A 26 0.77 1.15 -2.73
C ILE A 26 2.08 0.84 -2.00
N VAL A 27 3.16 0.70 -2.75
CA VAL A 27 4.50 0.44 -2.25
C VAL A 27 5.47 1.54 -2.69
N GLY A 28 6.59 1.65 -2.02
CA GLY A 28 7.68 2.60 -2.32
C GLY A 28 8.42 2.99 -1.04
N MET A 29 9.64 3.50 -1.21
CA MET A 29 10.50 3.90 -0.12
C MET A 29 9.93 5.09 0.66
N ALA A 30 10.43 5.33 1.87
CA ALA A 30 10.06 6.52 2.65
C ALA A 30 10.30 7.81 1.84
N GLY A 31 9.37 8.77 1.89
CA GLY A 31 9.46 10.02 1.12
C GLY A 31 9.06 9.94 -0.36
N ALA A 32 8.70 8.76 -0.89
CA ALA A 32 8.35 8.59 -2.31
C ALA A 32 7.02 9.26 -2.71
N GLY A 33 6.09 9.53 -1.77
CA GLY A 33 4.80 10.16 -2.09
C GLY A 33 3.59 9.21 -2.04
N LYS A 34 3.75 8.03 -1.45
CA LYS A 34 2.68 7.01 -1.35
C LYS A 34 1.35 7.53 -0.82
N SER A 35 1.37 8.34 0.23
CA SER A 35 0.16 8.85 0.88
C SER A 35 -0.64 9.79 -0.03
N GLU A 36 0.02 10.52 -0.94
CA GLU A 36 -0.66 11.35 -1.94
C GLU A 36 -1.33 10.48 -3.01
N VAL A 37 -0.65 9.42 -3.45
CA VAL A 37 -1.25 8.43 -4.36
C VAL A 37 -2.47 7.78 -3.71
N ALA A 38 -2.36 7.34 -2.45
CA ALA A 38 -3.48 6.76 -1.70
C ALA A 38 -4.67 7.73 -1.59
N ARG A 39 -4.40 9.04 -1.35
CA ARG A 39 -5.43 10.09 -1.31
C ARG A 39 -6.17 10.21 -2.64
N VAL A 40 -5.44 10.16 -3.77
CA VAL A 40 -6.08 10.23 -5.10
C VAL A 40 -6.99 9.02 -5.34
N PHE A 41 -6.58 7.80 -4.94
CA PHE A 41 -7.45 6.63 -5.01
C PHE A 41 -8.70 6.81 -4.14
N GLU A 42 -8.55 7.30 -2.92
CA GLU A 42 -9.65 7.57 -1.99
C GLU A 42 -10.65 8.57 -2.55
N GLU A 43 -10.19 9.69 -3.13
CA GLU A 43 -11.00 10.70 -3.82
C GLU A 43 -11.75 10.14 -5.04
N ASN A 44 -11.30 9.02 -5.59
CA ASN A 44 -11.94 8.31 -6.70
C ASN A 44 -12.75 7.08 -6.27
N GLY A 45 -13.15 7.02 -5.00
CA GLY A 45 -14.12 6.07 -4.47
C GLY A 45 -13.54 4.75 -3.95
N PHE A 46 -12.22 4.67 -3.73
CA PHE A 46 -11.62 3.54 -3.02
C PHE A 46 -11.66 3.77 -1.50
N THR A 47 -11.96 2.73 -0.73
CA THR A 47 -11.77 2.78 0.71
C THR A 47 -10.27 2.65 1.02
N ARG A 48 -9.71 3.64 1.71
CA ARG A 48 -8.30 3.63 2.11
C ARG A 48 -8.12 2.88 3.43
N ILE A 49 -7.18 1.93 3.44
CA ILE A 49 -6.76 1.18 4.62
C ILE A 49 -5.26 1.41 4.81
N ARG A 50 -4.90 2.05 5.93
CA ARG A 50 -3.49 2.25 6.29
C ARG A 50 -3.00 1.05 7.10
N PHE A 51 -1.97 0.37 6.61
CA PHE A 51 -1.34 -0.72 7.35
C PHE A 51 -0.70 -0.23 8.66
N GLY A 52 -0.21 1.01 8.67
CA GLY A 52 0.35 1.65 9.86
C GLY A 52 -0.63 1.82 11.02
N ASP A 53 -1.95 1.81 10.78
CA ASP A 53 -2.94 1.97 11.83
C ASP A 53 -2.86 0.84 12.89
N VAL A 54 -2.43 -0.36 12.49
CA VAL A 54 -2.14 -1.46 13.42
C VAL A 54 -1.07 -1.08 14.45
N THR A 55 -0.02 -0.36 14.01
CA THR A 55 1.01 0.15 14.92
C THR A 55 0.45 1.19 15.86
N ASP A 56 -0.32 2.15 15.33
CA ASP A 56 -0.90 3.24 16.11
C ASP A 56 -1.88 2.68 17.18
N GLU A 57 -2.67 1.67 16.82
CA GLU A 57 -3.58 0.96 17.73
C GLU A 57 -2.83 0.21 18.84
N GLU A 58 -1.75 -0.49 18.50
CA GLU A 58 -0.95 -1.24 19.48
C GLU A 58 -0.18 -0.30 20.42
N ILE A 59 0.34 0.84 19.93
CA ILE A 59 0.93 1.90 20.75
C ILE A 59 -0.09 2.41 21.76
N LYS A 60 -1.31 2.74 21.29
CA LYS A 60 -2.40 3.20 22.14
C LYS A 60 -2.81 2.16 23.18
N LYS A 61 -2.94 0.91 22.79
CA LYS A 61 -3.29 -0.21 23.68
C LYS A 61 -2.25 -0.41 24.79
N ARG A 62 -0.96 -0.15 24.51
CA ARG A 62 0.13 -0.23 25.49
C ARG A 62 0.31 1.04 26.30
N GLY A 63 -0.46 2.09 26.07
CA GLY A 63 -0.35 3.38 26.77
C GLY A 63 0.94 4.13 26.45
N LEU A 64 1.56 3.86 25.29
CA LEU A 64 2.80 4.51 24.84
C LEU A 64 2.49 5.82 24.10
N GLU A 65 3.44 6.74 24.11
CA GLU A 65 3.37 7.95 23.31
C GLU A 65 3.55 7.66 21.82
N LEU A 66 2.75 8.32 20.97
CA LEU A 66 2.87 8.20 19.52
C LEU A 66 4.06 9.03 19.01
N ASN A 67 5.21 8.38 18.84
CA ASN A 67 6.42 8.96 18.28
C ASN A 67 7.19 7.92 17.47
N GLU A 68 8.14 8.36 16.62
CA GLU A 68 8.88 7.47 15.70
C GLU A 68 9.61 6.34 16.44
N LYS A 69 10.16 6.59 17.62
CA LYS A 69 10.86 5.57 18.42
C LYS A 69 9.92 4.45 18.84
N ASN A 70 8.75 4.77 19.37
CA ASN A 70 7.75 3.79 19.78
C ASN A 70 7.13 3.09 18.57
N GLU A 71 6.89 3.82 17.48
CA GLU A 71 6.42 3.22 16.23
C GLU A 71 7.43 2.20 15.66
N CYS A 72 8.72 2.53 15.63
CA CYS A 72 9.79 1.63 15.21
C CYS A 72 9.81 0.37 16.08
N HIS A 73 9.85 0.55 17.40
CA HIS A 73 9.84 -0.55 18.36
C HIS A 73 8.62 -1.48 18.19
N ILE A 74 7.43 -0.93 18.06
CA ILE A 74 6.20 -1.73 17.90
C ILE A 74 6.17 -2.45 16.55
N ARG A 75 6.65 -1.81 15.47
CA ARG A 75 6.76 -2.47 14.16
C ARG A 75 7.69 -3.69 14.20
N GLU A 76 8.83 -3.55 14.86
CA GLU A 76 9.78 -4.66 15.03
C GLU A 76 9.19 -5.77 15.91
N LEU A 77 8.61 -5.40 17.05
CA LEU A 77 8.00 -6.34 17.97
C LEU A 77 6.89 -7.17 17.31
N LEU A 78 5.97 -6.53 16.60
CA LEU A 78 4.88 -7.22 15.90
C LEU A 78 5.42 -8.21 14.86
N ARG A 79 6.48 -7.84 14.11
CA ARG A 79 7.10 -8.75 13.15
C ARG A 79 7.84 -9.90 13.81
N GLN A 80 8.52 -9.65 14.90
CA GLN A 80 9.22 -10.69 15.67
C GLN A 80 8.23 -11.70 16.29
N GLU A 81 7.13 -11.24 16.85
CA GLU A 81 6.13 -12.09 17.51
C GLU A 81 5.22 -12.82 16.51
N HIS A 82 4.90 -12.20 15.38
CA HIS A 82 3.84 -12.68 14.49
C HIS A 82 4.27 -12.93 13.03
N GLY A 83 5.52 -12.66 12.67
CA GLY A 83 6.04 -12.85 11.32
C GLY A 83 5.96 -11.59 10.45
N MET A 84 6.67 -11.65 9.31
CA MET A 84 6.84 -10.49 8.42
C MET A 84 5.57 -10.09 7.67
N ASP A 85 4.57 -10.97 7.59
CA ASP A 85 3.27 -10.73 6.95
C ASP A 85 2.19 -10.17 7.91
N VAL A 86 2.55 -9.87 9.16
CA VAL A 86 1.61 -9.52 10.24
C VAL A 86 0.67 -8.38 9.88
N TYR A 87 1.16 -7.34 9.21
CA TYR A 87 0.31 -6.19 8.83
C TYR A 87 -0.74 -6.54 7.80
N ALA A 88 -0.39 -7.36 6.80
CA ALA A 88 -1.36 -7.87 5.84
C ALA A 88 -2.41 -8.72 6.55
N ARG A 89 -1.98 -9.67 7.37
CA ARG A 89 -2.86 -10.60 8.09
C ARG A 89 -3.85 -9.90 9.02
N LEU A 90 -3.40 -8.91 9.77
CA LEU A 90 -4.27 -8.14 10.69
C LEU A 90 -5.23 -7.20 9.96
N ASN A 91 -4.90 -6.79 8.72
CA ASN A 91 -5.77 -5.95 7.92
C ASN A 91 -6.70 -6.73 6.97
N LEU A 92 -6.51 -8.04 6.72
CA LEU A 92 -7.41 -8.85 5.87
C LEU A 92 -8.89 -8.65 6.23
N PRO A 93 -9.34 -8.75 7.50
CA PRO A 93 -10.75 -8.58 7.83
C PRO A 93 -11.29 -7.19 7.48
N ARG A 94 -10.45 -6.14 7.58
CA ARG A 94 -10.81 -4.76 7.22
C ARG A 94 -10.96 -4.60 5.71
N ILE A 95 -10.03 -5.19 4.95
CA ILE A 95 -10.06 -5.21 3.49
C ILE A 95 -11.31 -5.94 3.01
N ASP A 96 -11.57 -7.15 3.50
CA ASP A 96 -12.72 -7.97 3.11
C ASP A 96 -14.06 -7.28 3.42
N SER A 97 -14.18 -6.68 4.60
CA SER A 97 -15.36 -5.89 4.98
C SER A 97 -15.59 -4.71 4.04
N SER A 98 -14.53 -3.99 3.67
CA SER A 98 -14.61 -2.83 2.78
C SER A 98 -14.93 -3.21 1.34
N LEU A 99 -14.44 -4.35 0.85
CA LEU A 99 -14.71 -4.86 -0.49
C LEU A 99 -16.20 -5.16 -0.73
N GLY A 100 -16.98 -5.35 0.33
CA GLY A 100 -18.44 -5.46 0.21
C GLY A 100 -19.11 -4.19 -0.35
N HIS A 101 -18.46 -3.04 -0.26
CA HIS A 101 -19.03 -1.73 -0.58
C HIS A 101 -18.26 -0.95 -1.63
N SER A 102 -16.93 -1.05 -1.65
CA SER A 102 -16.06 -0.27 -2.55
C SER A 102 -14.78 -1.05 -2.88
N PRO A 103 -14.06 -0.70 -3.95
CA PRO A 103 -12.68 -1.14 -4.12
C PRO A 103 -11.82 -0.57 -2.97
N VAL A 104 -10.70 -1.22 -2.69
CA VAL A 104 -9.83 -0.88 -1.55
C VAL A 104 -8.47 -0.42 -2.05
N VAL A 105 -7.94 0.65 -1.45
CA VAL A 105 -6.53 1.04 -1.55
C VAL A 105 -5.82 0.81 -0.22
N VAL A 106 -4.76 0.01 -0.25
CA VAL A 106 -3.88 -0.28 0.89
C VAL A 106 -2.72 0.71 0.87
N ASP A 107 -2.66 1.59 1.86
CA ASP A 107 -1.57 2.56 2.03
C ASP A 107 -0.50 1.98 2.96
N GLY A 108 0.63 1.60 2.36
CA GLY A 108 1.81 1.21 3.10
C GLY A 108 2.07 -0.28 3.21
N LEU A 109 2.03 -1.01 2.11
CA LEU A 109 2.63 -2.34 2.07
C LEU A 109 4.14 -2.23 2.27
N TYR A 110 4.69 -3.10 3.14
CA TYR A 110 6.07 -2.97 3.59
C TYR A 110 6.97 -4.14 3.17
N SER A 111 6.53 -5.41 3.30
CA SER A 111 7.40 -6.56 3.14
C SER A 111 7.05 -7.44 1.93
N TRP A 112 8.00 -8.29 1.55
CA TRP A 112 7.79 -9.32 0.53
C TRP A 112 6.71 -10.32 0.94
N GLU A 113 6.67 -10.68 2.23
CA GLU A 113 5.72 -11.63 2.79
C GLU A 113 4.30 -11.08 2.77
N GLU A 114 4.12 -9.77 3.06
CA GLU A 114 2.84 -9.07 2.93
C GLU A 114 2.33 -9.09 1.48
N TYR A 115 3.22 -8.78 0.52
CA TYR A 115 2.91 -8.87 -0.91
C TYR A 115 2.45 -10.27 -1.30
N THR A 116 3.24 -11.29 -0.93
CA THR A 116 2.96 -12.68 -1.26
C THR A 116 1.62 -13.15 -0.68
N LEU A 117 1.34 -12.78 0.56
CA LEU A 117 0.07 -13.10 1.21
C LEU A 117 -1.11 -12.46 0.47
N LEU A 118 -1.06 -11.15 0.21
CA LEU A 118 -2.17 -10.46 -0.47
C LEU A 118 -2.35 -10.93 -1.91
N LYS A 119 -1.26 -11.15 -2.66
CA LYS A 119 -1.32 -11.68 -4.04
C LYS A 119 -1.93 -13.08 -4.08
N ASN A 120 -1.57 -13.95 -3.14
CA ASN A 120 -2.14 -15.30 -3.07
C ASN A 120 -3.62 -15.27 -2.64
N TYR A 121 -4.00 -14.37 -1.74
CA TYR A 121 -5.35 -14.28 -1.21
C TYR A 121 -6.35 -13.66 -2.19
N TYR A 122 -5.97 -12.55 -2.86
CA TYR A 122 -6.86 -11.81 -3.77
C TYR A 122 -6.66 -12.17 -5.26
N GLY A 123 -5.58 -12.87 -5.61
CA GLY A 123 -5.30 -13.34 -6.98
C GLY A 123 -5.29 -12.22 -8.01
N GLU A 124 -6.10 -12.37 -9.05
CA GLU A 124 -6.23 -11.39 -10.14
C GLU A 124 -6.93 -10.08 -9.75
N CYS A 125 -7.54 -10.04 -8.57
CA CYS A 125 -8.13 -8.81 -8.03
C CYS A 125 -7.12 -7.92 -7.32
N PHE A 126 -5.87 -8.38 -7.12
CA PHE A 126 -4.80 -7.65 -6.45
C PHE A 126 -3.87 -6.97 -7.44
N TYR A 127 -3.70 -5.67 -7.26
CA TYR A 127 -2.81 -4.80 -8.04
C TYR A 127 -1.82 -4.09 -7.14
N MET A 128 -0.60 -3.93 -7.63
CA MET A 128 0.47 -3.22 -6.95
C MET A 128 0.86 -1.95 -7.71
N VAL A 129 0.88 -0.83 -7.01
CA VAL A 129 1.36 0.46 -7.53
C VAL A 129 2.64 0.85 -6.79
N ALA A 130 3.76 0.85 -7.48
CA ALA A 130 5.01 1.38 -6.97
C ALA A 130 5.09 2.90 -7.19
N VAL A 131 5.46 3.63 -6.14
CA VAL A 131 5.79 5.04 -6.21
C VAL A 131 7.29 5.19 -6.01
N TRP A 132 7.97 5.64 -7.04
CA TRP A 132 9.42 5.78 -7.03
C TRP A 132 9.83 7.26 -7.06
N ALA A 133 10.81 7.60 -6.26
CA ALA A 133 11.56 8.84 -6.34
C ALA A 133 13.02 8.55 -5.93
N SER A 134 13.97 9.31 -6.47
CA SER A 134 15.39 9.16 -6.16
C SER A 134 15.66 9.36 -4.67
N PRO A 135 16.72 8.75 -4.11
CA PRO A 135 17.11 8.97 -2.72
C PRO A 135 17.25 10.46 -2.36
N GLY A 136 17.90 11.25 -3.23
CA GLY A 136 18.06 12.69 -3.00
C GLY A 136 16.73 13.42 -2.84
N THR A 137 15.78 13.19 -3.76
CA THR A 137 14.43 13.76 -3.71
C THR A 137 13.67 13.33 -2.45
N ARG A 138 13.74 12.04 -2.10
CA ARG A 138 13.03 11.50 -0.93
C ARG A 138 13.61 12.04 0.38
N HIS A 139 14.95 12.09 0.52
CA HIS A 139 15.61 12.58 1.72
C HIS A 139 15.33 14.08 1.93
N ALA A 140 15.35 14.90 0.87
CA ALA A 140 14.93 16.29 0.94
C ALA A 140 13.48 16.41 1.47
N ARG A 141 12.54 15.68 0.90
CA ARG A 141 11.15 15.67 1.36
C ARG A 141 10.99 15.21 2.81
N LEU A 142 11.80 14.24 3.27
CA LEU A 142 11.79 13.76 4.64
C LEU A 142 12.35 14.79 5.62
N SER A 143 13.34 15.58 5.20
CA SER A 143 13.91 16.66 6.02
C SER A 143 13.00 17.88 6.12
N ASP A 144 12.09 18.10 5.15
CA ASP A 144 11.19 19.25 5.13
C ASP A 144 9.83 18.99 5.83
N ARG A 145 9.60 17.78 6.31
CA ARG A 145 8.35 17.43 7.02
C ARG A 145 8.18 18.22 8.30
N VAL A 146 6.96 18.69 8.55
CA VAL A 146 6.59 19.32 9.83
C VAL A 146 6.61 18.29 10.97
N ASN A 147 6.08 17.09 10.69
CA ASN A 147 6.01 15.98 11.63
C ASN A 147 6.87 14.81 11.12
N ARG A 148 7.54 14.09 12.04
CA ARG A 148 8.39 12.93 11.72
C ARG A 148 9.51 13.30 10.74
N ARG A 149 10.12 14.47 10.98
CA ARG A 149 11.30 14.94 10.24
C ARG A 149 12.46 13.99 10.48
N LEU A 150 13.20 13.66 9.41
CA LEU A 150 14.41 12.86 9.49
C LEU A 150 15.63 13.67 9.06
N THR A 151 16.75 13.46 9.73
CA THR A 151 18.07 13.92 9.23
C THR A 151 18.48 13.10 8.00
N SER A 152 19.51 13.51 7.29
CA SER A 152 20.04 12.76 6.16
C SER A 152 20.53 11.37 6.57
N GLU A 153 21.19 11.25 7.72
CA GLU A 153 21.70 10.00 8.26
C GLU A 153 20.56 9.06 8.63
N GLU A 154 19.50 9.57 9.28
CA GLU A 154 18.32 8.81 9.62
C GLU A 154 17.56 8.33 8.36
N ALA A 155 17.49 9.17 7.32
CA ALA A 155 16.85 8.79 6.05
C ALA A 155 17.62 7.66 5.34
N VAL A 156 18.97 7.72 5.33
CA VAL A 156 19.81 6.65 4.79
C VAL A 156 19.70 5.37 5.60
N SER A 157 19.72 5.47 6.94
CA SER A 157 19.53 4.31 7.83
C SER A 157 18.18 3.64 7.58
N ARG A 158 17.12 4.44 7.46
CA ARG A 158 15.77 3.94 7.17
C ARG A 158 15.67 3.25 5.81
N ASP A 159 16.30 3.79 4.78
CA ASP A 159 16.34 3.15 3.46
C ASP A 159 17.00 1.77 3.54
N ARG A 160 18.13 1.66 4.27
CA ARG A 160 18.81 0.40 4.48
C ARG A 160 17.93 -0.62 5.21
N GLU A 161 17.29 -0.21 6.31
CA GLU A 161 16.37 -1.06 7.07
C GLU A 161 15.19 -1.56 6.21
N GLU A 162 14.60 -0.69 5.39
CA GLU A 162 13.50 -1.05 4.51
C GLU A 162 13.91 -2.06 3.43
N ILE A 163 15.18 -2.04 2.98
CA ILE A 163 15.72 -2.98 1.99
C ILE A 163 16.19 -4.27 2.65
N GLU A 164 17.05 -4.18 3.68
CA GLU A 164 17.76 -5.32 4.25
C GLU A 164 16.89 -6.15 5.20
N ASN A 165 16.03 -5.50 6.00
CA ASN A 165 15.26 -6.17 7.05
C ASN A 165 13.84 -6.55 6.65
N ILE A 166 13.22 -5.83 5.71
CA ILE A 166 11.83 -6.09 5.30
C ILE A 166 11.66 -6.40 3.81
N ASN A 167 12.79 -6.52 3.07
CA ASN A 167 12.79 -6.94 1.66
C ASN A 167 11.86 -6.10 0.77
N LYS A 168 11.72 -4.80 1.04
CA LYS A 168 10.78 -3.92 0.32
C LYS A 168 11.09 -3.80 -1.17
N GLY A 169 12.31 -4.04 -1.58
CA GLY A 169 12.72 -4.04 -2.99
C GLY A 169 11.94 -5.04 -3.85
N GLY A 170 11.57 -6.20 -3.29
CA GLY A 170 10.79 -7.22 -3.99
C GLY A 170 9.42 -6.70 -4.45
N PRO A 171 8.55 -6.24 -3.54
CA PRO A 171 7.26 -5.65 -3.91
C PRO A 171 7.35 -4.47 -4.89
N ILE A 172 8.38 -3.62 -4.76
CA ILE A 172 8.60 -2.52 -5.72
C ILE A 172 8.89 -3.05 -7.12
N ALA A 173 9.74 -4.09 -7.24
CA ALA A 173 10.09 -4.70 -8.50
C ALA A 173 8.93 -5.48 -9.15
N MET A 174 7.98 -5.97 -8.35
CA MET A 174 6.82 -6.77 -8.81
C MET A 174 5.56 -5.93 -9.04
N ALA A 175 5.68 -4.59 -9.03
CA ALA A 175 4.53 -3.72 -9.19
C ALA A 175 3.94 -3.79 -10.61
N ASP A 176 2.61 -3.85 -10.70
CA ASP A 176 1.88 -3.81 -11.97
C ASP A 176 1.95 -2.42 -12.61
N PHE A 177 2.04 -1.36 -11.79
CA PHE A 177 2.18 0.03 -12.21
C PHE A 177 3.31 0.73 -11.46
N THR A 178 4.03 1.61 -12.14
CA THR A 178 5.09 2.43 -11.50
C THR A 178 4.88 3.91 -11.82
N ILE A 179 4.82 4.73 -10.77
CA ILE A 179 4.76 6.19 -10.88
C ILE A 179 6.13 6.76 -10.50
N ILE A 180 6.74 7.50 -11.41
CA ILE A 180 7.98 8.25 -11.15
C ILE A 180 7.62 9.63 -10.62
N ASN A 181 7.89 9.87 -9.33
CA ASN A 181 7.54 11.09 -8.62
C ASN A 181 8.77 12.00 -8.41
N GLU A 182 9.36 12.47 -9.52
CA GLU A 182 10.48 13.42 -9.54
C GLU A 182 10.07 14.86 -9.91
N SER A 183 8.81 15.06 -10.23
CA SER A 183 8.28 16.35 -10.70
C SER A 183 7.27 16.94 -9.71
N SER A 184 6.29 17.69 -10.20
CA SER A 184 5.28 18.36 -9.39
C SER A 184 4.24 17.40 -8.80
N LEU A 185 3.58 17.83 -7.72
CA LEU A 185 2.42 17.14 -7.15
C LEU A 185 1.29 16.95 -8.18
N GLU A 186 1.07 17.94 -9.05
CA GLU A 186 0.07 17.89 -10.11
C GLU A 186 0.33 16.73 -11.08
N ASN A 187 1.61 16.52 -11.46
CA ASN A 187 2.00 15.39 -12.29
C ASN A 187 1.75 14.04 -11.58
N LEU A 188 2.10 13.94 -10.30
CA LEU A 188 1.81 12.75 -9.49
C LEU A 188 0.31 12.43 -9.48
N VAL A 189 -0.53 13.42 -9.24
CA VAL A 189 -1.99 13.30 -9.25
C VAL A 189 -2.48 12.84 -10.63
N THR A 190 -1.96 13.42 -11.71
CA THR A 190 -2.34 13.08 -13.09
C THR A 190 -1.99 11.64 -13.42
N GLU A 191 -0.77 11.20 -13.13
CA GLU A 191 -0.34 9.81 -13.36
C GLU A 191 -1.14 8.82 -12.51
N THR A 192 -1.45 9.18 -11.26
CA THR A 192 -2.30 8.33 -10.40
C THR A 192 -3.72 8.19 -10.97
N LYS A 193 -4.31 9.29 -11.47
CA LYS A 193 -5.65 9.26 -12.08
C LYS A 193 -5.70 8.37 -13.33
N LYS A 194 -4.64 8.30 -14.12
CA LYS A 194 -4.58 7.38 -15.28
C LYS A 194 -4.70 5.92 -14.82
N ILE A 195 -3.99 5.55 -13.75
CA ILE A 195 -4.05 4.20 -13.18
C ILE A 195 -5.46 3.92 -12.62
N VAL A 196 -6.06 4.89 -11.93
CA VAL A 196 -7.45 4.76 -11.45
C VAL A 196 -8.42 4.50 -12.59
N LEU A 197 -8.31 5.26 -13.68
CA LEU A 197 -9.16 5.08 -14.88
C LEU A 197 -8.97 3.68 -15.49
N GLU A 198 -7.72 3.22 -15.64
CA GLU A 198 -7.41 1.89 -16.16
C GLU A 198 -8.01 0.79 -15.28
N LEU A 199 -7.88 0.93 -13.96
CA LEU A 199 -8.40 -0.04 -13.01
C LEU A 199 -9.93 -0.02 -12.88
N THR A 200 -10.58 1.11 -13.12
CA THR A 200 -12.04 1.25 -12.94
C THR A 200 -12.82 1.17 -14.25
N GLY A 201 -12.16 1.31 -15.40
CA GLY A 201 -12.80 1.31 -16.72
C GLY A 201 -13.70 2.52 -16.95
N LYS A 202 -13.46 3.64 -16.26
CA LYS A 202 -14.29 4.86 -16.35
C LYS A 202 -13.61 5.90 -17.19
#